data_dd5a2a43770bcecd847b4887068dd91d
#
_entry.id   dd5a2a43770bcecd847b4887068dd91d
#
_cell.length_a   1.000
_cell.length_b   1.000
_cell.length_c   1.000
_cell.angle_alpha   90.00
_cell.angle_beta   90.00
_cell.angle_gamma   90.00
#
_symmetry.space_group_name_H-M   'P 1'
#
loop_
_entity.id
_entity.type
_entity.pdbx_description
1 polymer ?
#
loop_
_entity_poly.entity_id
_entity_poly.type
_entity_poly.pdbx_seq_one_letter_code
_entity_poly.pdbx_strand_id
1 'polypeptide(L)'
;MPKIQILPEEIRSKIAAGEIVERPASVVKELIENAFDAKADSIKITLKEGGIKEISVYDNGEGIEPEDLKLCYKHFATSKIKKLSDIFKIVTFGFRGEALASISQVSKLTIISKNNDHPEAYEIKVEFGKEISFKPSNLNKGTLVKVKDLFSNLPARKAFLKKPRTETFKIMEIIKGLTLCHPEIKYEVKSLEEIKGEERKLFFWEGGNEKELLSYIVGIEENLLNEVFWESPPYSIYLVLTDTSKTFSHTKYLYTLVNKRWIKDEKLTKMVLNALKPFYGNLGFPAGVISIKVPYHLIDVNVHPAKWEVRFKDEKALFLALNKALEELFSKKTFYYQKEKTSISSQLKEDLPIDYSSKSFYVSLKKEPLSLFPTHKKPSYKYLGTFLKTYILIEKDEELYIIDQHALSERIIFEDLKEKFSKSISQELLIPILLKISDSAFIELEEKKELLKNLGFELEILKTNEVILKRIPSIFKEDIKDILEKILEEPFSNIEELKLEVLKRYACLLARKKGDIIFENEIHFLIEKFLNENLQTCPHGRPLYFKLSLKEIEKKLKRRQ
;
A
#
# COMPACT_ATOMS: atom_id res chain seq x y z
N MET A 1 34.17 -41.82 7.12
CA MET A 1 33.60 -41.00 8.22
C MET A 1 32.22 -40.52 7.80
N PRO A 2 31.21 -40.53 8.65
CA PRO A 2 29.90 -40.01 8.32
C PRO A 2 29.98 -38.53 7.99
N LYS A 3 29.33 -38.13 6.88
CA LYS A 3 29.29 -36.70 6.43
C LYS A 3 28.28 -35.84 7.20
N ILE A 4 27.35 -36.50 7.89
CA ILE A 4 26.28 -35.82 8.67
C ILE A 4 26.72 -35.76 10.11
N GLN A 5 26.66 -34.55 10.70
CA GLN A 5 26.93 -34.32 12.13
C GLN A 5 25.86 -33.39 12.73
N ILE A 6 25.62 -33.57 14.02
CA ILE A 6 24.75 -32.65 14.79
C ILE A 6 25.51 -31.34 14.99
N LEU A 7 24.92 -30.23 14.55
CA LEU A 7 25.52 -28.91 14.75
C LEU A 7 25.58 -28.54 16.25
N PRO A 8 26.64 -27.87 16.69
CA PRO A 8 26.70 -27.27 18.04
C PRO A 8 25.49 -26.38 18.31
N GLU A 9 25.06 -26.33 19.56
CA GLU A 9 23.86 -25.56 20.00
C GLU A 9 23.94 -24.09 19.61
N GLU A 10 25.12 -23.48 19.74
CA GLU A 10 25.35 -22.08 19.33
C GLU A 10 25.07 -21.83 17.83
N ILE A 11 25.46 -22.77 16.96
CA ILE A 11 25.20 -22.65 15.52
C ILE A 11 23.71 -22.85 15.23
N ARG A 12 23.07 -23.86 15.86
CA ARG A 12 21.63 -24.12 15.71
C ARG A 12 20.79 -22.92 16.13
N SER A 13 21.12 -22.31 17.28
CA SER A 13 20.42 -21.12 17.81
C SER A 13 20.57 -19.91 16.88
N LYS A 14 21.76 -19.69 16.29
CA LYS A 14 21.98 -18.61 15.31
C LYS A 14 21.24 -18.82 13.99
N ILE A 15 21.13 -20.08 13.53
CA ILE A 15 20.34 -20.43 12.32
C ILE A 15 18.86 -20.17 12.60
N ALA A 16 18.32 -20.72 13.69
CA ALA A 16 16.91 -20.54 14.06
C ALA A 16 16.56 -19.05 14.32
N ALA A 17 17.45 -18.31 15.00
CA ALA A 17 17.26 -16.87 15.19
C ALA A 17 17.14 -16.13 13.86
N GLY A 18 17.81 -16.63 12.83
CA GLY A 18 17.79 -16.03 11.52
C GLY A 18 16.53 -16.22 10.71
N GLU A 19 15.76 -17.22 11.01
CA GLU A 19 14.45 -17.47 10.38
C GLU A 19 13.35 -16.59 10.98
N ILE A 20 13.53 -16.15 12.24
CA ILE A 20 12.57 -15.32 12.98
C ILE A 20 12.92 -13.84 12.87
N VAL A 21 14.19 -13.49 13.01
CA VAL A 21 14.67 -12.11 13.00
C VAL A 21 15.46 -11.86 11.69
N GLU A 22 14.79 -11.36 10.67
CA GLU A 22 15.41 -11.01 9.40
C GLU A 22 15.92 -9.56 9.37
N ARG A 23 15.23 -8.65 10.05
CA ARG A 23 15.47 -7.20 10.03
C ARG A 23 14.88 -6.49 11.26
N PRO A 24 15.17 -5.18 11.43
CA PRO A 24 14.59 -4.39 12.53
C PRO A 24 13.05 -4.44 12.59
N ALA A 25 12.37 -4.44 11.45
CA ALA A 25 10.91 -4.53 11.39
C ALA A 25 10.34 -5.83 11.97
N SER A 26 11.07 -6.97 11.84
CA SER A 26 10.67 -8.25 12.46
C SER A 26 10.74 -8.16 13.98
N VAL A 27 11.77 -7.51 14.51
CA VAL A 27 11.92 -7.28 15.98
C VAL A 27 10.76 -6.45 16.49
N VAL A 28 10.47 -5.30 15.85
CA VAL A 28 9.37 -4.41 16.27
C VAL A 28 8.03 -5.15 16.23
N LYS A 29 7.78 -5.97 15.20
CA LYS A 29 6.57 -6.79 15.10
C LYS A 29 6.39 -7.70 16.31
N GLU A 30 7.40 -8.51 16.63
CA GLU A 30 7.32 -9.46 17.74
C GLU A 30 7.15 -8.75 19.09
N LEU A 31 7.79 -7.59 19.29
CA LEU A 31 7.65 -6.83 20.54
C LEU A 31 6.26 -6.19 20.68
N ILE A 32 5.66 -5.69 19.60
CA ILE A 32 4.29 -5.17 19.61
C ILE A 32 3.29 -6.31 19.87
N GLU A 33 3.45 -7.47 19.22
CA GLU A 33 2.60 -8.64 19.45
C GLU A 33 2.68 -9.13 20.90
N ASN A 34 3.85 -9.06 21.53
CA ASN A 34 3.99 -9.35 22.96
C ASN A 34 3.27 -8.32 23.84
N ALA A 35 3.28 -7.03 23.47
CA ALA A 35 2.54 -6.00 24.18
C ALA A 35 1.00 -6.21 24.07
N PHE A 36 0.50 -6.68 22.93
CA PHE A 36 -0.91 -7.07 22.77
C PHE A 36 -1.27 -8.24 23.70
N ASP A 37 -0.43 -9.27 23.72
CA ASP A 37 -0.62 -10.42 24.59
C ASP A 37 -0.56 -10.04 26.08
N ALA A 38 0.21 -8.98 26.44
CA ALA A 38 0.27 -8.40 27.78
C ALA A 38 -0.88 -7.42 28.09
N LYS A 39 -1.86 -7.28 27.18
CA LYS A 39 -3.03 -6.40 27.35
C LYS A 39 -2.65 -4.93 27.58
N ALA A 40 -1.68 -4.43 26.86
CA ALA A 40 -1.26 -3.04 26.96
C ALA A 40 -2.31 -2.09 26.37
N ASP A 41 -2.52 -0.94 27.04
CA ASP A 41 -3.35 0.17 26.56
C ASP A 41 -2.51 1.22 25.82
N SER A 42 -1.19 1.19 26.00
CA SER A 42 -0.26 2.15 25.44
C SER A 42 1.07 1.51 25.07
N ILE A 43 1.54 1.78 23.86
CA ILE A 43 2.80 1.29 23.34
C ILE A 43 3.64 2.46 22.84
N LYS A 44 4.89 2.58 23.34
CA LYS A 44 5.84 3.61 22.91
C LYS A 44 7.05 2.95 22.25
N ILE A 45 7.39 3.40 21.06
CA ILE A 45 8.48 2.85 20.27
C ILE A 45 9.47 3.96 19.97
N THR A 46 10.76 3.71 20.26
CA THR A 46 11.84 4.63 19.94
C THR A 46 12.88 3.91 19.10
N LEU A 47 13.26 4.51 17.97
CA LEU A 47 14.20 3.96 17.02
C LEU A 47 15.45 4.84 16.93
N LYS A 48 16.65 4.22 16.90
CA LYS A 48 17.90 4.89 16.52
C LYS A 48 18.45 4.24 15.26
N GLU A 49 18.83 5.06 14.29
CA GLU A 49 19.33 4.60 12.99
C GLU A 49 18.43 3.52 12.35
N GLY A 50 17.12 3.80 12.25
CA GLY A 50 16.18 2.85 11.64
C GLY A 50 16.05 1.54 12.40
N GLY A 51 16.35 1.52 13.71
CA GLY A 51 16.34 0.33 14.55
C GLY A 51 17.58 -0.55 14.41
N ILE A 52 18.55 -0.19 13.58
CA ILE A 52 19.83 -0.92 13.45
C ILE A 52 20.66 -0.79 14.73
N LYS A 53 20.74 0.43 15.26
CA LYS A 53 21.52 0.73 16.48
C LYS A 53 20.74 0.45 17.73
N GLU A 54 19.48 0.90 17.81
CA GLU A 54 18.62 0.64 18.97
C GLU A 54 17.15 0.64 18.55
N ILE A 55 16.42 -0.35 19.06
CA ILE A 55 14.96 -0.42 19.11
C ILE A 55 14.57 -0.45 20.59
N SER A 56 13.71 0.45 21.02
CA SER A 56 13.14 0.46 22.36
C SER A 56 11.62 0.41 22.26
N VAL A 57 10.99 -0.59 22.89
CA VAL A 57 9.54 -0.74 22.95
C VAL A 57 9.15 -0.79 24.41
N TYR A 58 8.30 0.14 24.82
CA TYR A 58 7.67 0.19 26.11
C TYR A 58 6.18 -0.06 25.98
N ASP A 59 5.65 -0.95 26.78
CA ASP A 59 4.23 -1.19 26.98
C ASP A 59 3.85 -1.02 28.46
N ASN A 60 2.59 -0.66 28.71
CA ASN A 60 2.03 -0.56 30.06
C ASN A 60 1.17 -1.76 30.46
N GLY A 61 1.44 -2.93 29.87
CA GLY A 61 0.71 -4.18 30.10
C GLY A 61 0.91 -4.78 31.48
N GLU A 62 0.60 -6.07 31.62
CA GLU A 62 0.64 -6.81 32.90
C GLU A 62 2.06 -6.95 33.46
N GLY A 63 3.10 -6.81 32.63
CA GLY A 63 4.49 -7.03 33.01
C GLY A 63 4.86 -8.52 33.12
N ILE A 64 6.11 -8.79 33.46
CA ILE A 64 6.69 -10.14 33.58
C ILE A 64 7.16 -10.34 35.03
N GLU A 65 6.84 -11.47 35.65
CA GLU A 65 7.33 -11.82 36.96
C GLU A 65 8.85 -12.02 36.98
N PRO A 66 9.54 -11.75 38.10
CA PRO A 66 11.01 -11.85 38.20
C PRO A 66 11.57 -13.22 37.83
N GLU A 67 10.88 -14.31 38.21
CA GLU A 67 11.26 -15.68 37.87
C GLU A 67 11.11 -15.95 36.36
N ASP A 68 10.01 -15.52 35.77
CA ASP A 68 9.75 -15.65 34.33
C ASP A 68 10.69 -14.78 33.53
N LEU A 69 11.09 -13.60 34.04
CA LEU A 69 12.03 -12.70 33.37
C LEU A 69 13.41 -13.37 33.17
N LYS A 70 13.86 -14.25 34.08
CA LYS A 70 15.09 -15.05 33.93
C LYS A 70 14.99 -16.13 32.86
N LEU A 71 13.78 -16.46 32.43
CA LEU A 71 13.52 -17.52 31.46
C LEU A 71 13.10 -17.01 30.10
N CYS A 72 12.50 -15.80 30.00
CA CYS A 72 11.82 -15.30 28.82
C CYS A 72 12.69 -15.18 27.56
N TYR A 73 14.03 -15.12 27.70
CA TYR A 73 14.99 -15.09 26.59
C TYR A 73 15.55 -16.48 26.23
N LYS A 74 15.10 -17.54 26.87
CA LYS A 74 15.51 -18.93 26.58
C LYS A 74 14.56 -19.54 25.55
N HIS A 75 15.11 -20.40 24.68
CA HIS A 75 14.31 -21.08 23.68
C HIS A 75 13.24 -21.98 24.32
N PHE A 76 12.05 -21.99 23.72
CA PHE A 76 10.89 -22.78 24.16
C PHE A 76 10.33 -22.38 25.54
N ALA A 77 10.73 -21.24 26.07
CA ALA A 77 10.16 -20.70 27.31
C ALA A 77 8.91 -19.84 26.94
N THR A 78 7.74 -20.30 27.37
CA THR A 78 6.46 -19.62 27.09
C THR A 78 5.44 -19.86 28.20
N SER A 79 4.69 -18.83 28.56
CA SER A 79 3.54 -18.91 29.47
C SER A 79 2.22 -19.19 28.70
N LYS A 80 2.26 -19.16 27.37
CA LYS A 80 1.06 -19.05 26.51
C LYS A 80 0.45 -20.41 26.12
N ILE A 81 1.23 -21.50 26.14
CA ILE A 81 0.78 -22.88 25.88
C ILE A 81 1.31 -23.82 26.95
N LYS A 82 0.48 -24.75 27.42
CA LYS A 82 0.85 -25.76 28.42
C LYS A 82 0.60 -27.19 27.96
N LYS A 83 -0.32 -27.39 27.02
CA LYS A 83 -0.74 -28.70 26.51
C LYS A 83 -0.74 -28.71 24.97
N LEU A 84 -0.61 -29.90 24.39
CA LEU A 84 -0.67 -30.07 22.93
C LEU A 84 -1.99 -29.57 22.32
N SER A 85 -3.10 -29.71 23.06
CA SER A 85 -4.41 -29.17 22.64
C SER A 85 -4.45 -27.65 22.47
N ASP A 86 -3.56 -26.92 23.15
CA ASP A 86 -3.53 -25.46 23.11
C ASP A 86 -3.01 -24.96 21.75
N ILE A 87 -2.19 -25.77 21.08
CA ILE A 87 -1.68 -25.47 19.73
C ILE A 87 -2.81 -25.33 18.70
N PHE A 88 -3.93 -26.02 18.89
CA PHE A 88 -5.10 -25.96 18.01
C PHE A 88 -6.08 -24.84 18.35
N LYS A 89 -5.85 -24.13 19.47
CA LYS A 89 -6.71 -23.05 19.98
C LYS A 89 -5.92 -21.77 20.24
N ILE A 90 -4.92 -21.47 19.38
CA ILE A 90 -4.03 -20.33 19.60
C ILE A 90 -4.80 -19.02 19.47
N VAL A 91 -5.08 -18.38 20.59
CA VAL A 91 -5.69 -17.05 20.67
C VAL A 91 -4.61 -15.96 20.74
N THR A 92 -3.44 -16.26 21.34
CA THR A 92 -2.32 -15.33 21.53
C THR A 92 -1.53 -15.12 20.24
N PHE A 93 -0.97 -13.91 20.04
CA PHE A 93 -0.13 -13.59 18.88
C PHE A 93 1.16 -14.40 18.87
N GLY A 94 1.84 -14.55 20.03
CA GLY A 94 3.02 -15.39 20.23
C GLY A 94 2.66 -16.68 21.00
N PHE A 95 3.33 -17.81 20.74
CA PHE A 95 3.15 -19.06 21.48
C PHE A 95 4.39 -19.97 21.52
N ARG A 96 5.36 -19.77 20.61
CA ARG A 96 6.51 -20.69 20.44
C ARG A 96 7.61 -20.50 21.48
N GLY A 97 7.63 -19.37 22.19
CA GLY A 97 8.73 -19.03 23.11
C GLY A 97 10.07 -18.84 22.40
N GLU A 98 10.06 -18.37 21.14
CA GLU A 98 11.25 -18.24 20.31
C GLU A 98 11.62 -16.79 19.98
N ALA A 99 10.70 -15.82 20.08
CA ALA A 99 10.93 -14.46 19.63
C ALA A 99 12.03 -13.75 20.45
N LEU A 100 11.85 -13.61 21.77
CA LEU A 100 12.85 -12.98 22.65
C LEU A 100 14.16 -13.76 22.68
N ALA A 101 14.10 -15.10 22.61
CA ALA A 101 15.27 -15.96 22.49
C ALA A 101 16.06 -15.62 21.23
N SER A 102 15.39 -15.59 20.07
CA SER A 102 16.01 -15.28 18.78
C SER A 102 16.58 -13.86 18.74
N ILE A 103 15.86 -12.86 19.28
CA ILE A 103 16.35 -11.48 19.39
C ILE A 103 17.62 -11.44 20.25
N SER A 104 17.64 -12.15 21.39
CA SER A 104 18.79 -12.17 22.29
C SER A 104 20.05 -12.76 21.67
N GLN A 105 19.92 -13.75 20.76
CA GLN A 105 21.06 -14.38 20.07
C GLN A 105 21.76 -13.45 19.07
N VAL A 106 21.06 -12.45 18.54
CA VAL A 106 21.57 -11.58 17.46
C VAL A 106 21.71 -10.12 17.87
N SER A 107 21.57 -9.82 19.16
CA SER A 107 21.61 -8.44 19.69
C SER A 107 22.06 -8.38 21.15
N LYS A 108 22.20 -7.16 21.67
CA LYS A 108 22.27 -6.88 23.10
C LYS A 108 20.87 -6.51 23.59
N LEU A 109 20.24 -7.43 24.30
CA LEU A 109 18.88 -7.33 24.79
C LEU A 109 18.87 -6.87 26.25
N THR A 110 18.08 -5.85 26.56
CA THR A 110 17.76 -5.45 27.94
C THR A 110 16.26 -5.45 28.11
N ILE A 111 15.77 -6.14 29.13
CA ILE A 111 14.34 -6.15 29.48
C ILE A 111 14.21 -5.63 30.90
N ILE A 112 13.38 -4.60 31.09
CA ILE A 112 12.99 -4.08 32.39
C ILE A 112 11.50 -4.30 32.50
N SER A 113 11.07 -5.01 33.53
CA SER A 113 9.64 -5.30 33.70
C SER A 113 9.20 -5.18 35.15
N LYS A 114 7.97 -4.73 35.31
CA LYS A 114 7.26 -4.69 36.59
C LYS A 114 5.90 -5.34 36.42
N ASN A 115 5.74 -6.48 37.08
CA ASN A 115 4.43 -7.11 37.23
C ASN A 115 3.63 -6.37 38.31
N ASN A 116 2.31 -6.31 38.17
CA ASN A 116 1.42 -5.64 39.13
C ASN A 116 1.47 -6.24 40.54
N ASP A 117 1.77 -7.53 40.66
CA ASP A 117 1.81 -8.28 41.93
C ASP A 117 3.14 -8.13 42.66
N HIS A 118 4.17 -7.53 42.03
CA HIS A 118 5.47 -7.28 42.63
C HIS A 118 5.71 -5.80 42.96
N PRO A 119 6.32 -5.49 44.14
CA PRO A 119 6.57 -4.10 44.55
C PRO A 119 7.66 -3.44 43.71
N GLU A 120 8.63 -4.20 43.21
CA GLU A 120 9.81 -3.71 42.49
C GLU A 120 9.84 -4.18 41.04
N ALA A 121 10.45 -3.38 40.18
CA ALA A 121 10.80 -3.77 38.82
C ALA A 121 12.16 -4.50 38.81
N TYR A 122 12.35 -5.38 37.83
CA TYR A 122 13.63 -6.07 37.61
C TYR A 122 14.13 -5.83 36.20
N GLU A 123 15.47 -5.75 36.07
CA GLU A 123 16.18 -5.65 34.79
C GLU A 123 16.97 -6.94 34.55
N ILE A 124 16.84 -7.48 33.34
CA ILE A 124 17.75 -8.50 32.82
C ILE A 124 18.50 -7.97 31.61
N LYS A 125 19.81 -8.23 31.54
CA LYS A 125 20.66 -7.96 30.36
C LYS A 125 21.20 -9.25 29.79
N VAL A 126 21.02 -9.41 28.49
CA VAL A 126 21.48 -10.59 27.74
C VAL A 126 22.24 -10.09 26.52
N GLU A 127 23.47 -10.54 26.32
CA GLU A 127 24.27 -10.22 25.14
C GLU A 127 24.56 -11.50 24.35
N PHE A 128 24.06 -11.52 23.11
CA PHE A 128 24.23 -12.64 22.19
C PHE A 128 23.93 -14.01 22.82
N GLY A 129 22.79 -14.08 23.53
CA GLY A 129 22.28 -15.28 24.19
C GLY A 129 22.87 -15.56 25.58
N LYS A 130 23.84 -14.77 26.06
CA LYS A 130 24.44 -14.94 27.38
C LYS A 130 23.90 -13.92 28.38
N GLU A 131 23.43 -14.37 29.52
CA GLU A 131 23.03 -13.50 30.62
C GLU A 131 24.23 -12.74 31.18
N ILE A 132 24.12 -11.43 31.25
CA ILE A 132 25.15 -10.55 31.79
C ILE A 132 24.82 -10.11 33.23
N SER A 133 23.55 -9.73 33.45
CA SER A 133 23.12 -9.28 34.78
C SER A 133 21.62 -9.44 34.98
N PHE A 134 21.23 -9.72 36.21
CA PHE A 134 19.86 -9.65 36.69
C PHE A 134 19.86 -8.86 38.00
N LYS A 135 19.06 -7.80 38.10
CA LYS A 135 19.06 -6.89 39.24
C LYS A 135 17.74 -6.12 39.37
N PRO A 136 17.42 -5.62 40.56
CA PRO A 136 16.33 -4.65 40.74
C PRO A 136 16.54 -3.42 39.88
N SER A 137 15.44 -2.82 39.39
CA SER A 137 15.42 -1.67 38.52
C SER A 137 14.23 -0.78 38.85
N ASN A 138 14.04 0.30 38.08
CA ASN A 138 12.95 1.22 38.26
C ASN A 138 12.08 1.28 36.99
N LEU A 139 10.83 0.89 37.14
CA LEU A 139 9.77 1.03 36.13
C LEU A 139 8.43 1.12 36.88
N ASN A 140 7.55 2.00 36.47
CA ASN A 140 6.29 2.18 37.19
C ASN A 140 5.30 1.04 36.90
N LYS A 141 5.20 0.57 35.63
CA LYS A 141 4.28 -0.48 35.21
C LYS A 141 4.72 -1.04 33.85
N GLY A 142 4.41 -2.32 33.58
CA GLY A 142 4.55 -2.93 32.27
C GLY A 142 5.96 -3.39 31.94
N THR A 143 6.32 -3.36 30.63
CA THR A 143 7.61 -3.88 30.18
C THR A 143 8.29 -2.90 29.20
N LEU A 144 9.60 -2.70 29.40
CA LEU A 144 10.48 -1.97 28.51
C LEU A 144 11.52 -2.92 27.93
N VAL A 145 11.48 -3.14 26.63
CA VAL A 145 12.46 -3.96 25.91
C VAL A 145 13.35 -3.05 25.07
N LYS A 146 14.69 -3.16 25.26
CA LYS A 146 15.70 -2.46 24.46
C LYS A 146 16.55 -3.47 23.72
N VAL A 147 16.61 -3.35 22.40
CA VAL A 147 17.42 -4.18 21.51
C VAL A 147 18.46 -3.28 20.87
N LYS A 148 19.74 -3.55 21.18
CA LYS A 148 20.88 -2.77 20.67
C LYS A 148 21.79 -3.61 19.80
N ASP A 149 22.50 -2.93 18.87
CA ASP A 149 23.55 -3.50 18.04
C ASP A 149 23.09 -4.75 17.27
N LEU A 150 21.90 -4.68 16.66
CA LEU A 150 21.30 -5.79 15.90
C LEU A 150 22.27 -6.32 14.83
N PHE A 151 22.49 -7.64 14.85
CA PHE A 151 23.43 -8.37 13.97
C PHE A 151 24.91 -7.97 14.07
N SER A 152 25.34 -7.31 15.15
CA SER A 152 26.76 -6.97 15.30
C SER A 152 27.67 -8.20 15.40
N ASN A 153 27.13 -9.35 15.88
CA ASN A 153 27.81 -10.65 15.91
C ASN A 153 27.65 -11.47 14.61
N LEU A 154 26.95 -10.95 13.59
CA LEU A 154 26.70 -11.59 12.30
C LEU A 154 26.98 -10.61 11.14
N PRO A 155 28.27 -10.32 10.81
CA PRO A 155 28.65 -9.28 9.84
C PRO A 155 27.97 -9.44 8.47
N ALA A 156 27.84 -10.67 7.98
CA ALA A 156 27.18 -10.95 6.71
C ALA A 156 25.71 -10.48 6.73
N ARG A 157 24.96 -10.74 7.81
CA ARG A 157 23.54 -10.28 7.93
C ARG A 157 23.46 -8.78 8.09
N LYS A 158 24.36 -8.19 8.88
CA LYS A 158 24.42 -6.74 9.04
C LYS A 158 24.61 -6.02 7.70
N ALA A 159 25.41 -6.60 6.79
CA ALA A 159 25.64 -6.06 5.46
C ALA A 159 24.40 -6.11 4.54
N PHE A 160 23.43 -6.98 4.79
CA PHE A 160 22.16 -7.03 4.05
C PHE A 160 21.12 -6.01 4.52
N LEU A 161 21.33 -5.35 5.65
CA LEU A 161 20.45 -4.28 6.10
C LEU A 161 20.54 -3.11 5.13
N LYS A 162 19.40 -2.49 4.88
CA LYS A 162 19.33 -1.29 4.04
C LYS A 162 19.71 -0.06 4.85
N LYS A 163 19.73 1.10 4.18
CA LYS A 163 19.96 2.40 4.87
C LYS A 163 18.94 2.59 6.00
N PRO A 164 19.30 3.31 7.08
CA PRO A 164 18.43 3.55 8.23
C PRO A 164 17.02 4.04 7.86
N ARG A 165 16.90 4.94 6.90
CA ARG A 165 15.61 5.43 6.39
C ARG A 165 14.73 4.32 5.81
N THR A 166 15.31 3.44 5.01
CA THR A 166 14.57 2.30 4.42
C THR A 166 14.11 1.31 5.49
N GLU A 167 14.92 1.06 6.52
CA GLU A 167 14.51 0.22 7.65
C GLU A 167 13.41 0.90 8.48
N THR A 168 13.51 2.23 8.71
CA THR A 168 12.42 3.01 9.34
C THR A 168 11.12 2.88 8.56
N PHE A 169 11.16 3.01 7.24
CA PHE A 169 9.96 2.86 6.39
C PHE A 169 9.30 1.48 6.57
N LYS A 170 10.10 0.40 6.55
CA LYS A 170 9.60 -0.96 6.76
C LYS A 170 9.02 -1.17 8.16
N ILE A 171 9.64 -0.56 9.18
CA ILE A 171 9.09 -0.57 10.53
C ILE A 171 7.75 0.15 10.57
N MET A 172 7.64 1.33 9.94
CA MET A 172 6.40 2.08 9.91
C MET A 172 5.27 1.35 9.17
N GLU A 173 5.58 0.63 8.08
CA GLU A 173 4.61 -0.24 7.40
C GLU A 173 4.06 -1.32 8.35
N ILE A 174 4.95 -1.97 9.11
CA ILE A 174 4.56 -2.97 10.11
C ILE A 174 3.70 -2.36 11.20
N ILE A 175 4.13 -1.23 11.76
CA ILE A 175 3.39 -0.54 12.83
C ILE A 175 1.99 -0.18 12.35
N LYS A 176 1.83 0.46 11.18
CA LYS A 176 0.53 0.82 10.62
C LYS A 176 -0.42 -0.38 10.45
N GLY A 177 0.09 -1.51 9.98
CA GLY A 177 -0.71 -2.74 9.85
C GLY A 177 -1.10 -3.34 11.20
N LEU A 178 -0.20 -3.32 12.18
CA LEU A 178 -0.47 -3.85 13.53
C LEU A 178 -1.41 -2.93 14.34
N THR A 179 -1.31 -1.61 14.19
CA THR A 179 -2.22 -0.68 14.88
C THR A 179 -3.66 -0.87 14.44
N LEU A 180 -3.91 -1.25 13.18
CA LEU A 180 -5.25 -1.59 12.69
C LEU A 180 -5.84 -2.88 13.30
N CYS A 181 -5.00 -3.75 13.89
CA CYS A 181 -5.47 -4.92 14.64
C CYS A 181 -6.05 -4.52 16.01
N HIS A 182 -5.55 -3.42 16.58
CA HIS A 182 -5.89 -2.91 17.91
C HIS A 182 -5.93 -1.37 17.87
N PRO A 183 -6.91 -0.77 17.16
CA PRO A 183 -7.02 0.68 17.02
C PRO A 183 -7.36 1.39 18.33
N GLU A 184 -7.87 0.66 19.33
CA GLU A 184 -8.18 1.15 20.67
C GLU A 184 -6.93 1.49 21.49
N ILE A 185 -5.76 0.96 21.14
CA ILE A 185 -4.50 1.17 21.86
C ILE A 185 -3.87 2.51 21.45
N LYS A 186 -3.24 3.19 22.42
CA LYS A 186 -2.43 4.38 22.17
C LYS A 186 -1.04 4.00 21.66
N TYR A 187 -0.60 4.63 20.56
CA TYR A 187 0.73 4.40 19.99
C TYR A 187 1.52 5.71 19.87
N GLU A 188 2.77 5.65 20.26
CA GLU A 188 3.74 6.73 20.05
C GLU A 188 5.03 6.18 19.45
N VAL A 189 5.43 6.63 18.27
CA VAL A 189 6.65 6.21 17.58
C VAL A 189 7.55 7.41 17.34
N LYS A 190 8.81 7.30 17.80
CA LYS A 190 9.82 8.35 17.65
C LYS A 190 11.09 7.82 16.99
N SER A 191 11.78 8.66 16.27
CA SER A 191 13.15 8.43 15.81
C SER A 191 14.09 9.42 16.51
N LEU A 192 15.23 8.91 16.99
CA LEU A 192 16.32 9.72 17.52
C LEU A 192 17.42 9.80 16.47
N GLU A 193 17.73 11.00 15.99
CA GLU A 193 18.84 11.25 15.08
C GLU A 193 20.11 11.55 15.89
N GLU A 194 21.20 10.78 15.65
CA GLU A 194 22.45 10.94 16.41
C GLU A 194 23.16 12.27 16.17
N ILE A 195 23.09 12.82 14.96
CA ILE A 195 23.89 14.01 14.57
C ILE A 195 23.35 15.29 15.22
N LYS A 196 22.06 15.35 15.57
CA LYS A 196 21.41 16.55 16.12
C LYS A 196 20.83 16.36 17.52
N GLY A 197 20.74 15.13 18.04
CA GLY A 197 20.06 14.83 19.28
C GLY A 197 18.55 15.13 19.26
N GLU A 198 18.00 15.39 18.09
CA GLU A 198 16.59 15.77 17.92
C GLU A 198 15.71 14.53 17.90
N GLU A 199 14.67 14.53 18.73
CA GLU A 199 13.59 13.56 18.68
C GLU A 199 12.60 13.94 17.58
N ARG A 200 12.41 13.04 16.61
CA ARG A 200 11.40 13.20 15.58
C ARG A 200 10.23 12.25 15.83
N LYS A 201 9.02 12.81 15.97
CA LYS A 201 7.79 12.03 16.06
C LYS A 201 7.43 11.48 14.68
N LEU A 202 7.35 10.13 14.55
CA LEU A 202 7.04 9.45 13.30
C LEU A 202 5.57 9.07 13.18
N PHE A 203 4.95 8.71 14.32
CA PHE A 203 3.54 8.31 14.36
C PHE A 203 3.00 8.55 15.77
N PHE A 204 1.74 8.97 15.83
CA PHE A 204 1.05 9.16 17.09
C PHE A 204 -0.44 8.88 16.92
N TRP A 205 -0.97 8.02 17.78
CA TRP A 205 -2.36 7.66 17.80
C TRP A 205 -2.85 7.57 19.25
N GLU A 206 -3.92 8.25 19.58
CA GLU A 206 -4.45 8.28 20.96
C GLU A 206 -5.35 7.08 21.30
N GLY A 207 -5.76 6.31 20.31
CA GLY A 207 -6.81 5.30 20.40
C GLY A 207 -8.09 5.76 19.73
N GLY A 208 -8.86 4.82 19.17
CA GLY A 208 -10.11 5.07 18.46
C GLY A 208 -10.60 3.80 17.76
N ASN A 209 -11.22 3.96 16.60
CA ASN A 209 -11.73 2.85 15.80
C ASN A 209 -10.95 2.67 14.48
N GLU A 210 -11.23 1.58 13.76
CA GLU A 210 -10.55 1.25 12.51
C GLU A 210 -10.74 2.32 11.42
N LYS A 211 -11.91 2.96 11.36
CA LYS A 211 -12.23 3.97 10.35
C LYS A 211 -11.45 5.27 10.56
N GLU A 212 -11.45 5.77 11.80
CA GLU A 212 -10.67 6.94 12.20
C GLU A 212 -9.18 6.72 11.98
N LEU A 213 -8.68 5.54 12.39
CA LEU A 213 -7.28 5.19 12.23
C LEU A 213 -6.88 5.05 10.75
N LEU A 214 -7.73 4.41 9.92
CA LEU A 214 -7.47 4.31 8.48
C LEU A 214 -7.46 5.69 7.82
N SER A 215 -8.40 6.58 8.18
CA SER A 215 -8.43 7.98 7.74
C SER A 215 -7.11 8.68 8.06
N TYR A 216 -6.63 8.53 9.30
CA TYR A 216 -5.34 9.08 9.75
C TYR A 216 -4.14 8.50 9.01
N ILE A 217 -4.07 7.15 8.84
CA ILE A 217 -2.96 6.46 8.16
C ILE A 217 -2.85 6.86 6.69
N VAL A 218 -3.99 7.01 6.01
CA VAL A 218 -4.06 7.29 4.57
C VAL A 218 -4.02 8.80 4.28
N GLY A 219 -4.39 9.64 5.25
CA GLY A 219 -4.49 11.10 5.09
C GLY A 219 -5.70 11.54 4.27
N ILE A 220 -6.85 10.87 4.45
CA ILE A 220 -8.11 11.16 3.75
C ILE A 220 -9.20 11.52 4.77
N GLU A 221 -10.24 12.20 4.32
CA GLU A 221 -11.39 12.52 5.16
C GLU A 221 -12.26 11.27 5.44
N GLU A 222 -12.77 11.15 6.65
CA GLU A 222 -13.61 10.01 7.06
C GLU A 222 -14.90 9.87 6.25
N ASN A 223 -15.44 10.96 5.72
CA ASN A 223 -16.62 10.96 4.85
C ASN A 223 -16.40 10.23 3.52
N LEU A 224 -15.14 10.04 3.11
CA LEU A 224 -14.76 9.24 1.96
C LEU A 224 -14.63 7.74 2.27
N LEU A 225 -14.83 7.35 3.53
CA LEU A 225 -14.79 5.97 3.99
C LEU A 225 -16.21 5.45 4.27
N ASN A 226 -16.58 4.41 3.56
CA ASN A 226 -17.82 3.66 3.80
C ASN A 226 -17.51 2.48 4.70
N GLU A 227 -18.45 2.15 5.59
CA GLU A 227 -18.31 1.02 6.51
C GLU A 227 -19.55 0.17 6.56
N VAL A 228 -19.37 -1.12 6.80
CA VAL A 228 -20.44 -2.09 7.04
C VAL A 228 -19.96 -3.19 7.96
N PHE A 229 -20.83 -3.59 8.86
CA PHE A 229 -20.71 -4.84 9.62
C PHE A 229 -21.72 -5.83 9.06
N TRP A 230 -21.22 -6.95 8.54
CA TRP A 230 -22.00 -8.04 7.99
C TRP A 230 -21.75 -9.31 8.78
N GLU A 231 -22.81 -10.02 9.13
CA GLU A 231 -22.73 -11.25 9.89
C GLU A 231 -23.61 -12.34 9.30
N SER A 232 -23.01 -13.49 9.04
CA SER A 232 -23.69 -14.73 8.71
C SER A 232 -22.79 -15.90 9.10
N PRO A 233 -23.15 -16.66 10.13
CA PRO A 233 -22.31 -17.76 10.60
C PRO A 233 -21.82 -18.67 9.46
N PRO A 234 -20.54 -19.08 9.46
CA PRO A 234 -19.57 -18.92 10.52
C PRO A 234 -18.74 -17.62 10.45
N TYR A 235 -19.05 -16.66 9.56
CA TYR A 235 -18.25 -15.46 9.32
C TYR A 235 -18.95 -14.22 9.88
N SER A 236 -18.16 -13.33 10.51
CA SER A 236 -18.51 -11.93 10.73
C SER A 236 -17.46 -11.07 10.02
N ILE A 237 -17.88 -10.15 9.17
CA ILE A 237 -16.99 -9.33 8.33
C ILE A 237 -17.30 -7.86 8.60
N TYR A 238 -16.27 -7.12 8.99
CA TYR A 238 -16.31 -5.66 9.08
C TYR A 238 -15.47 -5.07 7.97
N LEU A 239 -16.06 -4.21 7.16
CA LEU A 239 -15.42 -3.54 6.04
C LEU A 239 -15.38 -2.05 6.30
N VAL A 240 -14.21 -1.45 6.09
CA VAL A 240 -14.03 0.00 5.94
C VAL A 240 -13.29 0.21 4.64
N LEU A 241 -13.92 0.82 3.63
CA LEU A 241 -13.33 1.01 2.30
C LEU A 241 -13.54 2.43 1.81
N THR A 242 -12.58 2.97 1.08
CA THR A 242 -12.76 4.26 0.40
C THR A 242 -13.90 4.19 -0.61
N ASP A 243 -14.55 5.30 -0.80
CA ASP A 243 -15.49 5.51 -1.88
C ASP A 243 -14.86 5.22 -3.26
N THR A 244 -15.67 4.80 -4.24
CA THR A 244 -15.21 4.53 -5.60
C THR A 244 -14.63 5.76 -6.31
N SER A 245 -14.96 6.96 -5.83
CA SER A 245 -14.36 8.22 -6.30
C SER A 245 -12.91 8.42 -5.83
N LYS A 246 -12.48 7.69 -4.77
CA LYS A 246 -11.12 7.78 -4.23
C LYS A 246 -10.45 6.41 -4.28
N THR A 247 -9.58 6.23 -5.26
CA THR A 247 -8.81 4.99 -5.48
C THR A 247 -7.31 5.27 -5.53
N PHE A 248 -6.52 4.22 -5.38
CA PHE A 248 -5.06 4.24 -5.38
C PHE A 248 -4.52 3.33 -6.48
N SER A 249 -3.32 3.63 -6.98
CA SER A 249 -2.66 2.82 -8.02
C SER A 249 -2.13 1.48 -7.51
N HIS A 250 -2.07 1.30 -6.20
CA HIS A 250 -1.49 0.13 -5.52
C HIS A 250 -2.34 -0.32 -4.33
N THR A 251 -2.09 -1.54 -3.87
CA THR A 251 -2.82 -2.18 -2.75
C THR A 251 -2.23 -1.89 -1.37
N LYS A 252 -1.25 -0.99 -1.25
CA LYS A 252 -0.50 -0.69 -0.01
C LYS A 252 -1.40 -0.32 1.18
N TYR A 253 -2.52 0.34 0.90
CA TYR A 253 -3.48 0.78 1.92
C TYR A 253 -4.67 -0.15 2.10
N LEU A 254 -4.60 -1.36 1.55
CA LEU A 254 -5.62 -2.39 1.72
C LEU A 254 -5.12 -3.44 2.72
N TYR A 255 -5.73 -3.46 3.89
CA TYR A 255 -5.35 -4.33 5.00
C TYR A 255 -6.41 -5.42 5.19
N THR A 256 -5.96 -6.67 5.26
CA THR A 256 -6.84 -7.81 5.55
C THR A 256 -6.49 -8.37 6.93
N LEU A 257 -7.47 -8.34 7.83
CA LEU A 257 -7.35 -8.84 9.19
C LEU A 257 -8.16 -10.13 9.34
N VAL A 258 -7.60 -11.14 9.97
CA VAL A 258 -8.30 -12.38 10.30
C VAL A 258 -8.14 -12.63 11.81
N ASN A 259 -9.26 -12.64 12.53
CA ASN A 259 -9.28 -12.75 14.00
C ASN A 259 -8.31 -11.76 14.67
N LYS A 260 -8.37 -10.48 14.28
CA LYS A 260 -7.49 -9.39 14.74
C LYS A 260 -6.01 -9.59 14.40
N ARG A 261 -5.65 -10.43 13.41
CA ARG A 261 -4.29 -10.58 12.90
C ARG A 261 -4.18 -10.02 11.49
N TRP A 262 -3.23 -9.17 11.25
CA TRP A 262 -2.92 -8.69 9.92
C TRP A 262 -2.28 -9.81 9.08
N ILE A 263 -2.91 -10.15 7.96
CA ILE A 263 -2.51 -11.25 7.08
C ILE A 263 -1.99 -10.67 5.76
N LYS A 264 -0.84 -11.17 5.30
CA LYS A 264 -0.21 -10.83 4.01
C LYS A 264 -0.18 -12.04 3.05
N ASP A 265 -1.19 -12.88 3.11
CA ASP A 265 -1.29 -14.07 2.25
C ASP A 265 -1.68 -13.69 0.82
N GLU A 266 -0.93 -14.20 -0.17
CA GLU A 266 -1.19 -13.89 -1.59
C GLU A 266 -2.54 -14.42 -2.08
N LYS A 267 -2.98 -15.60 -1.62
CA LYS A 267 -4.26 -16.19 -2.04
C LYS A 267 -5.42 -15.39 -1.49
N LEU A 268 -5.35 -15.05 -0.20
CA LEU A 268 -6.35 -14.20 0.43
C LEU A 268 -6.39 -12.82 -0.22
N THR A 269 -5.24 -12.23 -0.50
CA THR A 269 -5.15 -10.94 -1.20
C THR A 269 -5.79 -11.02 -2.59
N LYS A 270 -5.50 -12.07 -3.38
CA LYS A 270 -6.13 -12.29 -4.68
C LYS A 270 -7.64 -12.49 -4.57
N MET A 271 -8.09 -13.22 -3.55
CA MET A 271 -9.53 -13.43 -3.28
C MET A 271 -10.22 -12.10 -2.98
N VAL A 272 -9.67 -11.28 -2.12
CA VAL A 272 -10.17 -9.94 -1.76
C VAL A 272 -10.22 -9.03 -3.00
N LEU A 273 -9.15 -8.99 -3.79
CA LEU A 273 -9.10 -8.17 -5.01
C LEU A 273 -10.14 -8.62 -6.05
N ASN A 274 -10.36 -9.93 -6.19
CA ASN A 274 -11.39 -10.45 -7.07
C ASN A 274 -12.81 -10.07 -6.60
N ALA A 275 -13.06 -10.08 -5.30
CA ALA A 275 -14.33 -9.64 -4.72
C ALA A 275 -14.57 -8.13 -4.89
N LEU A 276 -13.51 -7.30 -4.82
CA LEU A 276 -13.56 -5.84 -5.00
C LEU A 276 -13.73 -5.42 -6.46
N LYS A 277 -13.29 -6.25 -7.41
CA LYS A 277 -13.28 -5.92 -8.85
C LYS A 277 -14.63 -5.49 -9.44
N PRO A 278 -15.79 -6.08 -9.09
CA PRO A 278 -17.09 -5.63 -9.59
C PRO A 278 -17.43 -4.19 -9.23
N PHE A 279 -16.93 -3.68 -8.10
CA PHE A 279 -17.25 -2.38 -7.54
C PHE A 279 -16.28 -1.28 -7.98
N TYR A 280 -14.97 -1.58 -8.02
CA TYR A 280 -13.93 -0.60 -8.37
C TYR A 280 -13.48 -0.69 -9.83
N GLY A 281 -13.73 -1.82 -10.50
CA GLY A 281 -13.40 -2.01 -11.93
C GLY A 281 -11.92 -1.75 -12.22
N ASN A 282 -11.68 -0.87 -13.19
CA ASN A 282 -10.34 -0.42 -13.58
C ASN A 282 -9.96 0.94 -12.96
N LEU A 283 -10.73 1.44 -12.00
CA LEU A 283 -10.48 2.75 -11.37
C LEU A 283 -9.26 2.75 -10.44
N GLY A 284 -8.76 1.58 -10.07
CA GLY A 284 -7.67 1.40 -9.11
C GLY A 284 -8.09 0.57 -7.91
N PHE A 285 -7.33 0.67 -6.82
CA PHE A 285 -7.57 -0.09 -5.59
C PHE A 285 -8.11 0.82 -4.49
N PRO A 286 -9.04 0.34 -3.63
CA PRO A 286 -9.42 1.09 -2.45
C PRO A 286 -8.30 1.13 -1.42
N ALA A 287 -8.29 2.17 -0.57
CA ALA A 287 -7.75 2.02 0.77
C ALA A 287 -8.84 1.41 1.65
N GLY A 288 -8.45 0.49 2.55
CA GLY A 288 -9.45 -0.14 3.39
C GLY A 288 -8.91 -1.13 4.40
N VAL A 289 -9.80 -1.47 5.32
CA VAL A 289 -9.65 -2.56 6.28
C VAL A 289 -10.76 -3.58 6.02
N ILE A 290 -10.37 -4.84 5.85
CA ILE A 290 -11.27 -5.98 5.72
C ILE A 290 -10.99 -6.88 6.91
N SER A 291 -11.82 -6.78 7.94
CA SER A 291 -11.70 -7.55 9.19
C SER A 291 -12.64 -8.74 9.17
N ILE A 292 -12.07 -9.94 9.16
CA ILE A 292 -12.78 -11.23 9.09
C ILE A 292 -12.66 -11.92 10.45
N LYS A 293 -13.78 -12.14 11.09
CA LYS A 293 -13.85 -13.00 12.28
C LYS A 293 -14.41 -14.35 11.90
N VAL A 294 -13.72 -15.42 12.29
CA VAL A 294 -14.06 -16.80 11.95
C VAL A 294 -13.65 -17.73 13.10
N PRO A 295 -14.42 -18.81 13.39
CA PRO A 295 -14.03 -19.79 14.39
C PRO A 295 -12.66 -20.42 14.12
N TYR A 296 -11.82 -20.53 15.14
CA TYR A 296 -10.43 -21.01 15.00
C TYR A 296 -10.32 -22.40 14.37
N HIS A 297 -11.29 -23.29 14.58
CA HIS A 297 -11.29 -24.64 13.99
C HIS A 297 -11.53 -24.66 12.47
N LEU A 298 -11.91 -23.52 11.86
CA LEU A 298 -12.08 -23.37 10.40
C LEU A 298 -10.88 -22.75 9.71
N ILE A 299 -9.84 -22.38 10.45
CA ILE A 299 -8.60 -21.80 9.92
C ILE A 299 -7.38 -22.52 10.47
N ASP A 300 -6.29 -22.50 9.70
CA ASP A 300 -4.94 -22.85 10.17
C ASP A 300 -4.05 -21.62 10.03
N VAL A 301 -3.58 -21.10 11.14
CA VAL A 301 -2.67 -19.94 11.22
C VAL A 301 -1.20 -20.34 11.39
N ASN A 302 -0.90 -21.63 11.55
CA ASN A 302 0.45 -22.12 11.74
C ASN A 302 1.11 -22.55 10.43
N VAL A 303 0.93 -21.77 9.37
CA VAL A 303 1.44 -22.06 8.02
C VAL A 303 2.84 -21.50 7.82
N HIS A 304 3.12 -20.31 8.34
CA HIS A 304 4.38 -19.59 8.16
C HIS A 304 4.96 -19.15 9.51
N PRO A 305 6.30 -19.18 9.73
CA PRO A 305 6.93 -18.74 10.98
C PRO A 305 6.51 -17.35 11.42
N ALA A 306 6.46 -16.39 10.50
CA ALA A 306 6.03 -15.02 10.76
C ALA A 306 4.51 -14.83 10.85
N LYS A 307 3.71 -15.89 10.68
CA LYS A 307 2.23 -15.88 10.77
C LYS A 307 1.53 -14.89 9.82
N TRP A 308 2.15 -14.63 8.68
CA TRP A 308 1.59 -13.79 7.62
C TRP A 308 0.55 -14.51 6.75
N GLU A 309 0.49 -15.84 6.82
CA GLU A 309 -0.36 -16.69 6.01
C GLU A 309 -1.45 -17.34 6.87
N VAL A 310 -2.60 -17.60 6.25
CA VAL A 310 -3.71 -18.32 6.86
C VAL A 310 -4.36 -19.25 5.82
N ARG A 311 -4.70 -20.46 6.23
CA ARG A 311 -5.47 -21.40 5.40
C ARG A 311 -6.88 -21.49 5.93
N PHE A 312 -7.85 -21.31 5.06
CA PHE A 312 -9.27 -21.52 5.36
C PHE A 312 -9.69 -22.92 4.92
N LYS A 313 -10.52 -23.59 5.72
CA LYS A 313 -11.09 -24.89 5.34
C LYS A 313 -12.03 -24.79 4.14
N ASP A 314 -12.76 -23.69 4.01
CA ASP A 314 -13.67 -23.41 2.91
C ASP A 314 -13.47 -22.00 2.35
N GLU A 315 -12.57 -21.90 1.36
CA GLU A 315 -12.26 -20.65 0.66
C GLU A 315 -13.46 -20.14 -0.18
N LYS A 316 -14.33 -21.06 -0.68
CA LYS A 316 -15.51 -20.68 -1.47
C LYS A 316 -16.56 -20.01 -0.60
N ALA A 317 -16.83 -20.56 0.58
CA ALA A 317 -17.75 -19.96 1.53
C ALA A 317 -17.27 -18.58 1.99
N LEU A 318 -15.98 -18.40 2.23
CA LEU A 318 -15.41 -17.10 2.55
C LEU A 318 -15.59 -16.10 1.39
N PHE A 319 -15.32 -16.52 0.14
CA PHE A 319 -15.49 -15.64 -1.02
C PHE A 319 -16.95 -15.19 -1.20
N LEU A 320 -17.91 -16.09 -0.99
CA LEU A 320 -19.35 -15.75 -1.02
C LEU A 320 -19.72 -14.77 0.11
N ALA A 321 -19.18 -14.97 1.31
CA ALA A 321 -19.41 -14.08 2.45
C ALA A 321 -18.84 -12.67 2.17
N LEU A 322 -17.62 -12.57 1.60
CA LEU A 322 -17.00 -11.31 1.21
C LEU A 322 -17.85 -10.57 0.16
N ASN A 323 -18.34 -11.27 -0.87
CA ASN A 323 -19.19 -10.64 -1.89
C ASN A 323 -20.49 -10.08 -1.29
N LYS A 324 -21.17 -10.83 -0.42
CA LYS A 324 -22.38 -10.35 0.26
C LYS A 324 -22.14 -9.13 1.14
N ALA A 325 -21.03 -9.12 1.90
CA ALA A 325 -20.66 -7.98 2.71
C ALA A 325 -20.37 -6.74 1.85
N LEU A 326 -19.70 -6.91 0.69
CA LEU A 326 -19.45 -5.84 -0.26
C LEU A 326 -20.73 -5.35 -0.94
N GLU A 327 -21.64 -6.26 -1.35
CA GLU A 327 -22.95 -5.90 -1.88
C GLU A 327 -23.74 -5.06 -0.87
N GLU A 328 -23.72 -5.41 0.41
CA GLU A 328 -24.38 -4.61 1.45
C GLU A 328 -23.74 -3.23 1.61
N LEU A 329 -22.40 -3.14 1.60
CA LEU A 329 -21.67 -1.87 1.68
C LEU A 329 -22.10 -0.90 0.57
N PHE A 330 -22.19 -1.40 -0.67
CA PHE A 330 -22.50 -0.58 -1.83
C PHE A 330 -23.99 -0.40 -2.10
N SER A 331 -24.88 -1.31 -1.64
CA SER A 331 -26.33 -1.16 -1.79
C SER A 331 -26.89 -0.04 -0.92
N LYS A 332 -26.38 0.18 0.28
CA LYS A 332 -26.79 1.29 1.16
C LYS A 332 -26.61 2.66 0.47
N LYS A 333 -25.68 2.79 -0.47
CA LYS A 333 -25.43 4.03 -1.22
C LYS A 333 -26.49 4.33 -2.29
N THR A 334 -27.04 3.31 -2.92
CA THR A 334 -28.08 3.47 -3.94
C THR A 334 -29.34 4.09 -3.33
N PHE A 335 -29.67 3.78 -2.09
CA PHE A 335 -30.79 4.36 -1.36
C PHE A 335 -30.58 5.83 -0.97
N TYR A 336 -29.36 6.25 -0.63
CA TYR A 336 -29.06 7.65 -0.32
C TYR A 336 -29.10 8.52 -1.59
N TYR A 337 -28.53 8.06 -2.70
CA TYR A 337 -28.59 8.78 -3.99
C TYR A 337 -30.02 8.91 -4.55
N GLN A 338 -30.89 7.92 -4.33
CA GLN A 338 -32.29 8.02 -4.72
C GLN A 338 -33.06 8.98 -3.78
N LYS A 339 -32.73 9.03 -2.49
CA LYS A 339 -33.37 9.95 -1.54
C LYS A 339 -32.98 11.41 -1.77
N GLU A 340 -31.73 11.71 -2.14
CA GLU A 340 -31.32 13.05 -2.54
C GLU A 340 -31.94 13.47 -3.88
N LYS A 341 -32.01 12.58 -4.88
CA LYS A 341 -32.70 12.89 -6.13
C LYS A 341 -34.20 13.12 -5.96
N THR A 342 -34.84 12.41 -5.04
CA THR A 342 -36.26 12.62 -4.75
C THR A 342 -36.52 13.87 -3.90
N SER A 343 -35.60 14.29 -3.05
CA SER A 343 -35.74 15.54 -2.29
C SER A 343 -35.44 16.80 -3.12
N ILE A 344 -34.58 16.69 -4.16
CA ILE A 344 -34.30 17.80 -5.07
C ILE A 344 -35.43 17.95 -6.12
N SER A 345 -36.08 16.87 -6.50
CA SER A 345 -37.19 16.91 -7.48
C SER A 345 -38.52 17.41 -6.88
N SER A 346 -38.67 17.45 -5.56
CA SER A 346 -39.89 17.93 -4.90
C SER A 346 -39.89 19.41 -4.49
N GLN A 347 -38.75 20.11 -4.68
CA GLN A 347 -38.63 21.56 -4.37
C GLN A 347 -38.56 22.45 -5.62
N LEU A 348 -38.63 21.91 -6.83
CA LEU A 348 -38.65 22.68 -8.09
C LEU A 348 -39.96 22.49 -8.84
N LYS A 349 -41.06 22.87 -8.22
CA LYS A 349 -42.33 23.15 -8.89
C LYS A 349 -42.88 24.45 -8.31
N GLU A 350 -42.34 25.55 -8.71
CA GLU A 350 -43.05 26.82 -8.80
C GLU A 350 -42.50 27.60 -10.01
N ASP A 351 -43.45 28.05 -10.79
CA ASP A 351 -43.33 28.64 -12.11
C ASP A 351 -42.45 29.89 -12.18
N LEU A 352 -41.51 29.91 -13.12
CA LEU A 352 -41.03 31.15 -13.76
C LEU A 352 -40.91 30.90 -15.27
N PRO A 353 -41.43 31.81 -16.12
CA PRO A 353 -41.34 31.66 -17.57
C PRO A 353 -39.92 31.97 -18.01
N ILE A 354 -39.26 31.02 -18.62
CA ILE A 354 -37.95 31.21 -19.26
C ILE A 354 -38.16 31.70 -20.69
N ASP A 355 -37.87 32.99 -20.88
CA ASP A 355 -37.75 33.62 -22.17
C ASP A 355 -36.51 33.08 -22.93
N TYR A 356 -36.77 32.37 -24.02
CA TYR A 356 -35.74 31.87 -24.95
C TYR A 356 -35.32 32.98 -25.94
N SER A 357 -34.62 34.00 -25.45
CA SER A 357 -33.92 34.92 -26.35
C SER A 357 -32.66 35.53 -25.67
N SER A 358 -31.57 34.79 -25.66
CA SER A 358 -30.25 35.40 -25.52
C SER A 358 -29.19 34.62 -26.29
N LYS A 359 -28.91 35.16 -27.42
CA LYS A 359 -27.70 35.16 -28.24
C LYS A 359 -26.50 34.44 -27.65
N SER A 360 -26.21 33.29 -28.24
CA SER A 360 -24.91 32.63 -28.21
C SER A 360 -23.82 33.58 -28.71
N PHE A 361 -22.88 33.94 -27.87
CA PHE A 361 -21.62 34.56 -28.31
C PHE A 361 -20.74 33.48 -28.94
N TYR A 362 -20.91 33.26 -30.25
CA TYR A 362 -19.91 32.62 -31.07
C TYR A 362 -18.84 33.64 -31.41
N VAL A 363 -17.67 33.55 -30.79
CA VAL A 363 -16.48 34.21 -31.36
C VAL A 363 -16.11 33.45 -32.62
N SER A 364 -16.47 34.06 -33.73
CA SER A 364 -16.09 33.61 -35.08
C SER A 364 -14.60 33.89 -35.27
N LEU A 365 -13.75 32.89 -34.99
CA LEU A 365 -12.41 32.88 -35.55
C LEU A 365 -12.51 32.51 -37.03
N LYS A 366 -12.33 33.51 -37.87
CA LYS A 366 -12.12 33.31 -39.34
C LYS A 366 -11.01 32.29 -39.54
N LYS A 367 -11.37 31.12 -40.00
CA LYS A 367 -10.43 30.15 -40.59
C LYS A 367 -10.05 30.61 -41.97
N GLU A 368 -8.84 31.10 -42.12
CA GLU A 368 -8.19 31.08 -43.41
C GLU A 368 -7.80 29.63 -43.74
N PRO A 369 -8.03 29.13 -44.94
CA PRO A 369 -7.67 27.77 -45.31
C PRO A 369 -6.16 27.70 -45.56
N LEU A 370 -5.38 27.26 -44.60
CA LEU A 370 -4.02 26.79 -44.85
C LEU A 370 -4.10 25.44 -45.54
N SER A 371 -4.07 25.49 -46.88
CA SER A 371 -3.83 24.35 -47.76
C SER A 371 -2.35 23.97 -47.72
N LEU A 372 -1.96 23.16 -46.73
CA LEU A 372 -0.68 22.47 -46.71
C LEU A 372 -0.88 21.05 -46.16
N PHE A 373 -1.65 20.23 -46.91
CA PHE A 373 -1.56 18.79 -46.77
C PHE A 373 -0.78 18.24 -47.96
N PRO A 374 0.33 17.49 -47.69
CA PRO A 374 1.00 16.78 -48.77
C PRO A 374 0.06 15.72 -49.35
N THR A 375 0.08 15.56 -50.65
CA THR A 375 -0.65 14.59 -51.45
C THR A 375 -0.75 13.21 -50.79
N HIS A 376 -1.97 12.77 -50.52
CA HIS A 376 -2.29 11.48 -49.91
C HIS A 376 -1.72 10.32 -50.75
N LYS A 377 -0.67 9.67 -50.24
CA LYS A 377 -0.42 8.25 -50.52
C LYS A 377 -1.66 7.50 -50.02
N LYS A 378 -2.24 6.60 -50.85
CA LYS A 378 -3.32 5.71 -50.40
C LYS A 378 -2.93 5.10 -49.06
N PRO A 379 -3.78 5.21 -48.03
CA PRO A 379 -3.46 4.63 -46.72
C PRO A 379 -3.19 3.12 -46.85
N SER A 380 -2.13 2.63 -46.23
CA SER A 380 -1.75 1.21 -46.28
C SER A 380 -2.70 0.30 -45.48
N TYR A 381 -3.82 0.83 -45.02
CA TYR A 381 -4.82 0.14 -44.21
C TYR A 381 -6.22 0.59 -44.60
N LYS A 382 -7.21 -0.25 -44.27
CA LYS A 382 -8.63 0.09 -44.41
C LYS A 382 -9.26 0.23 -43.04
N TYR A 383 -9.77 1.41 -42.70
CA TYR A 383 -10.54 1.63 -41.50
C TYR A 383 -11.92 0.98 -41.63
N LEU A 384 -12.28 0.10 -40.66
CA LEU A 384 -13.54 -0.64 -40.66
C LEU A 384 -14.59 -0.05 -39.71
N GLY A 385 -14.15 0.76 -38.73
CA GLY A 385 -15.03 1.38 -37.75
C GLY A 385 -14.51 1.21 -36.31
N THR A 386 -15.34 1.59 -35.34
CA THR A 386 -15.08 1.41 -33.92
C THR A 386 -16.09 0.45 -33.28
N PHE A 387 -15.61 -0.43 -32.40
CA PHE A 387 -16.46 -1.32 -31.62
C PHE A 387 -16.58 -0.78 -30.18
N LEU A 388 -17.84 -0.57 -29.73
CA LEU A 388 -18.19 -0.04 -28.40
C LEU A 388 -17.48 1.30 -28.05
N LYS A 389 -17.16 2.12 -29.05
CA LYS A 389 -16.39 3.38 -28.84
C LYS A 389 -15.09 3.18 -28.04
N THR A 390 -14.54 1.98 -28.07
CA THR A 390 -13.36 1.59 -27.29
C THR A 390 -12.28 0.98 -28.16
N TYR A 391 -12.66 0.20 -29.15
CA TYR A 391 -11.73 -0.51 -30.02
C TYR A 391 -11.80 0.00 -31.45
N ILE A 392 -10.65 0.31 -32.03
CA ILE A 392 -10.51 0.69 -33.45
C ILE A 392 -10.30 -0.60 -34.24
N LEU A 393 -11.06 -0.77 -35.33
CA LEU A 393 -10.97 -1.92 -36.23
C LEU A 393 -10.37 -1.48 -37.56
N ILE A 394 -9.28 -2.13 -37.97
CA ILE A 394 -8.64 -1.92 -39.26
C ILE A 394 -8.32 -3.25 -39.94
N GLU A 395 -8.36 -3.23 -41.27
CA GLU A 395 -7.87 -4.30 -42.14
C GLU A 395 -6.53 -3.87 -42.75
N LYS A 396 -5.52 -4.72 -42.58
CA LYS A 396 -4.20 -4.52 -43.18
C LYS A 396 -3.56 -5.87 -43.46
N ASP A 397 -2.98 -6.07 -44.64
CA ASP A 397 -2.24 -7.28 -45.05
C ASP A 397 -3.04 -8.58 -44.83
N GLU A 398 -4.36 -8.58 -45.15
CA GLU A 398 -5.30 -9.69 -44.91
C GLU A 398 -5.47 -10.10 -43.44
N GLU A 399 -5.10 -9.22 -42.52
CA GLU A 399 -5.30 -9.39 -41.09
C GLU A 399 -6.27 -8.33 -40.55
N LEU A 400 -7.13 -8.74 -39.60
CA LEU A 400 -7.98 -7.83 -38.83
C LEU A 400 -7.25 -7.41 -37.57
N TYR A 401 -6.99 -6.13 -37.39
CA TYR A 401 -6.45 -5.56 -36.16
C TYR A 401 -7.59 -4.99 -35.32
N ILE A 402 -7.59 -5.35 -34.03
CA ILE A 402 -8.45 -4.82 -33.00
C ILE A 402 -7.57 -4.05 -32.03
N ILE A 403 -7.62 -2.73 -32.08
CA ILE A 403 -6.70 -1.83 -31.37
C ILE A 403 -7.44 -1.18 -30.22
N ASP A 404 -6.88 -1.23 -29.00
CA ASP A 404 -7.39 -0.50 -27.86
C ASP A 404 -7.06 0.99 -28.00
N GLN A 405 -8.10 1.79 -28.25
CA GLN A 405 -8.02 3.23 -28.47
C GLN A 405 -7.38 3.97 -27.28
N HIS A 406 -7.75 3.59 -26.04
CA HIS A 406 -7.25 4.22 -24.84
C HIS A 406 -5.77 3.90 -24.63
N ALA A 407 -5.41 2.63 -24.69
CA ALA A 407 -4.03 2.18 -24.54
C ALA A 407 -3.10 2.77 -25.62
N LEU A 408 -3.59 2.90 -26.85
CA LEU A 408 -2.85 3.53 -27.95
C LEU A 408 -2.67 5.04 -27.70
N SER A 409 -3.71 5.74 -27.26
CA SER A 409 -3.63 7.17 -26.92
C SER A 409 -2.64 7.41 -25.79
N GLU A 410 -2.68 6.61 -24.72
CA GLU A 410 -1.69 6.67 -23.63
C GLU A 410 -0.26 6.51 -24.13
N ARG A 411 -0.03 5.56 -25.02
CA ARG A 411 1.32 5.30 -25.56
C ARG A 411 1.83 6.46 -26.41
N ILE A 412 1.02 6.99 -27.29
CA ILE A 412 1.40 8.12 -28.16
C ILE A 412 1.70 9.37 -27.30
N ILE A 413 0.84 9.68 -26.33
CA ILE A 413 1.06 10.79 -25.40
C ILE A 413 2.34 10.58 -24.59
N PHE A 414 2.60 9.36 -24.13
CA PHE A 414 3.81 9.05 -23.35
C PHE A 414 5.09 9.29 -24.19
N GLU A 415 5.14 8.86 -25.44
CA GLU A 415 6.31 9.09 -26.31
C GLU A 415 6.51 10.59 -26.59
N ASP A 416 5.43 11.34 -26.83
CA ASP A 416 5.48 12.79 -27.04
C ASP A 416 5.97 13.51 -25.75
N LEU A 417 5.48 13.12 -24.59
CA LEU A 417 5.93 13.65 -23.31
C LEU A 417 7.41 13.34 -23.06
N LYS A 418 7.85 12.13 -23.36
CA LYS A 418 9.25 11.70 -23.20
C LYS A 418 10.22 12.53 -24.05
N GLU A 419 9.84 12.82 -25.29
CA GLU A 419 10.61 13.70 -26.18
C GLU A 419 10.63 15.16 -25.68
N LYS A 420 9.48 15.69 -25.31
CA LYS A 420 9.34 17.08 -24.83
C LYS A 420 10.00 17.29 -23.48
N PHE A 421 9.99 16.30 -22.60
CA PHE A 421 10.59 16.39 -21.27
C PHE A 421 12.10 16.68 -21.33
N SER A 422 12.80 16.07 -22.28
CA SER A 422 14.25 16.29 -22.45
C SER A 422 14.60 17.73 -22.84
N LYS A 423 13.63 18.48 -23.39
CA LYS A 423 13.75 19.88 -23.82
C LYS A 423 13.05 20.86 -22.88
N SER A 424 12.42 20.35 -21.80
CA SER A 424 11.61 21.18 -20.90
C SER A 424 12.48 22.04 -19.96
N ILE A 425 12.02 23.24 -19.69
CA ILE A 425 12.61 24.18 -18.75
C ILE A 425 11.74 24.20 -17.49
N SER A 426 12.37 24.25 -16.33
CA SER A 426 11.64 24.41 -15.07
C SER A 426 11.10 25.83 -14.96
N GLN A 427 9.78 25.94 -14.75
CA GLN A 427 9.06 27.21 -14.61
C GLN A 427 8.50 27.39 -13.20
N GLU A 428 8.49 28.61 -12.72
CA GLU A 428 7.89 28.95 -11.44
C GLU A 428 6.37 29.06 -11.56
N LEU A 429 5.67 28.52 -10.56
CA LEU A 429 4.21 28.59 -10.50
C LEU A 429 3.80 29.96 -9.94
N LEU A 430 2.87 30.64 -10.60
CA LEU A 430 2.29 31.90 -10.10
C LEU A 430 1.60 31.72 -8.74
N ILE A 431 0.97 30.58 -8.55
CA ILE A 431 0.37 30.17 -7.28
C ILE A 431 1.00 28.83 -6.90
N PRO A 432 1.77 28.77 -5.81
CA PRO A 432 2.35 27.52 -5.34
C PRO A 432 1.27 26.49 -4.99
N ILE A 433 1.50 25.22 -5.31
CA ILE A 433 0.54 24.12 -5.09
C ILE A 433 0.86 23.45 -3.76
N LEU A 434 -0.12 23.35 -2.87
CA LEU A 434 -0.01 22.60 -1.63
C LEU A 434 -0.23 21.12 -1.90
N LEU A 435 0.79 20.29 -1.58
CA LEU A 435 0.75 18.82 -1.62
C LEU A 435 0.55 18.30 -0.19
N LYS A 436 -0.37 17.37 -0.03
CA LYS A 436 -0.57 16.63 1.23
C LYS A 436 0.02 15.24 1.09
N ILE A 437 0.93 14.89 1.97
CA ILE A 437 1.62 13.61 1.97
C ILE A 437 1.46 12.92 3.33
N SER A 438 1.55 11.59 3.34
CA SER A 438 1.51 10.82 4.58
C SER A 438 2.82 10.97 5.38
N ASP A 439 2.78 10.68 6.68
CA ASP A 439 3.98 10.66 7.52
C ASP A 439 5.08 9.74 6.97
N SER A 440 4.69 8.63 6.33
CA SER A 440 5.66 7.72 5.70
C SER A 440 6.33 8.33 4.47
N ALA A 441 5.59 9.05 3.64
CA ALA A 441 6.14 9.75 2.49
C ALA A 441 7.05 10.90 2.91
N PHE A 442 6.71 11.56 4.02
CA PHE A 442 7.51 12.63 4.57
C PHE A 442 8.91 12.16 5.02
N ILE A 443 9.04 10.92 5.54
CA ILE A 443 10.34 10.34 5.93
C ILE A 443 11.29 10.20 4.74
N GLU A 444 10.77 9.87 3.56
CA GLU A 444 11.55 9.72 2.31
C GLU A 444 11.63 11.01 1.50
N LEU A 445 10.94 12.06 1.94
CA LEU A 445 10.76 13.29 1.16
C LEU A 445 12.07 13.96 0.77
N GLU A 446 13.09 13.99 1.64
CA GLU A 446 14.36 14.66 1.33
C GLU A 446 15.14 13.98 0.20
N GLU A 447 15.14 12.62 0.16
CA GLU A 447 15.74 11.87 -0.95
C GLU A 447 14.97 12.10 -2.25
N LYS A 448 13.62 12.03 -2.17
CA LYS A 448 12.74 12.29 -3.31
C LYS A 448 12.79 13.75 -3.76
N LYS A 449 12.91 14.70 -2.83
CA LYS A 449 13.05 16.12 -3.13
C LYS A 449 14.28 16.39 -4.00
N GLU A 450 15.41 15.76 -3.71
CA GLU A 450 16.62 15.91 -4.53
C GLU A 450 16.46 15.27 -5.92
N LEU A 451 15.85 14.09 -6.00
CA LEU A 451 15.52 13.44 -7.27
C LEU A 451 14.53 14.28 -8.10
N LEU A 452 13.48 14.81 -7.48
CA LEU A 452 12.49 15.67 -8.14
C LEU A 452 13.10 17.02 -8.57
N LYS A 453 14.00 17.60 -7.79
CA LYS A 453 14.75 18.80 -8.17
C LYS A 453 15.56 18.59 -9.44
N ASN A 454 16.22 17.44 -9.58
CA ASN A 454 16.95 17.08 -10.79
C ASN A 454 16.04 16.85 -12.00
N LEU A 455 14.75 16.58 -11.78
CA LEU A 455 13.71 16.53 -12.82
C LEU A 455 13.05 17.88 -13.09
N GLY A 456 13.46 18.96 -12.39
CA GLY A 456 12.93 20.31 -12.57
C GLY A 456 11.74 20.67 -11.68
N PHE A 457 11.39 19.84 -10.68
CA PHE A 457 10.41 20.17 -9.65
C PHE A 457 11.07 20.77 -8.43
N GLU A 458 10.54 21.84 -7.88
CA GLU A 458 11.04 22.44 -6.65
C GLU A 458 9.98 22.36 -5.54
N LEU A 459 10.35 21.66 -4.47
CA LEU A 459 9.51 21.42 -3.30
C LEU A 459 10.06 22.13 -2.06
N GLU A 460 9.18 22.75 -1.28
CA GLU A 460 9.49 23.32 0.02
C GLU A 460 8.61 22.69 1.10
N ILE A 461 9.22 22.33 2.23
CA ILE A 461 8.52 21.72 3.36
C ILE A 461 7.97 22.84 4.25
N LEU A 462 6.64 22.84 4.47
CA LEU A 462 6.01 23.76 5.44
C LEU A 462 5.88 23.12 6.82
N LYS A 463 5.33 21.90 6.86
CA LYS A 463 5.05 21.11 8.07
C LYS A 463 5.21 19.63 7.77
N THR A 464 5.04 18.80 8.78
CA THR A 464 5.26 17.36 8.70
C THR A 464 4.54 16.66 7.54
N ASN A 465 3.36 17.13 7.13
CA ASN A 465 2.53 16.50 6.08
C ASN A 465 2.15 17.47 4.96
N GLU A 466 2.73 18.66 4.96
CA GLU A 466 2.41 19.71 4.00
C GLU A 466 3.67 20.18 3.28
N VAL A 467 3.66 20.05 1.97
CA VAL A 467 4.77 20.42 1.08
C VAL A 467 4.26 21.37 0.01
N ILE A 468 4.97 22.44 -0.23
CA ILE A 468 4.66 23.37 -1.32
C ILE A 468 5.48 23.01 -2.56
N LEU A 469 4.83 22.89 -3.70
CA LEU A 469 5.43 22.81 -5.01
C LEU A 469 5.52 24.22 -5.60
N LYS A 470 6.76 24.72 -5.81
CA LYS A 470 7.04 26.06 -6.32
C LYS A 470 7.33 26.10 -7.81
N ARG A 471 8.00 25.07 -8.32
CA ARG A 471 8.41 24.97 -9.75
C ARG A 471 8.07 23.62 -10.33
N ILE A 472 7.72 23.61 -11.61
CA ILE A 472 7.44 22.41 -12.39
C ILE A 472 8.12 22.50 -13.77
N PRO A 473 8.45 21.36 -14.41
CA PRO A 473 8.83 21.36 -15.82
C PRO A 473 7.67 21.89 -16.69
N SER A 474 7.99 22.70 -17.69
CA SER A 474 7.02 23.42 -18.54
C SER A 474 6.04 22.55 -19.33
N ILE A 475 6.30 21.24 -19.42
CA ILE A 475 5.38 20.28 -20.03
C ILE A 475 4.19 19.91 -19.14
N PHE A 476 4.28 20.16 -17.82
CA PHE A 476 3.23 19.86 -16.86
C PHE A 476 2.38 21.10 -16.56
N LYS A 477 1.14 20.84 -16.14
CA LYS A 477 0.19 21.86 -15.66
C LYS A 477 -0.14 21.63 -14.18
N GLU A 478 -1.04 22.44 -13.63
CA GLU A 478 -1.46 22.34 -12.22
C GLU A 478 -2.08 20.99 -11.83
N ASP A 479 -2.62 20.25 -12.80
CA ASP A 479 -3.16 18.90 -12.65
C ASP A 479 -2.10 17.83 -12.26
N ILE A 480 -0.79 18.18 -12.31
CA ILE A 480 0.31 17.35 -11.81
C ILE A 480 0.25 17.07 -10.30
N LYS A 481 -0.53 17.86 -9.54
CA LYS A 481 -0.68 17.72 -8.09
C LYS A 481 -0.97 16.29 -7.65
N ASP A 482 -2.06 15.70 -8.14
CA ASP A 482 -2.50 14.36 -7.74
C ASP A 482 -1.49 13.26 -8.09
N ILE A 483 -0.73 13.50 -9.16
CA ILE A 483 0.34 12.58 -9.59
C ILE A 483 1.52 12.67 -8.62
N LEU A 484 1.94 13.87 -8.25
CA LEU A 484 3.06 14.07 -7.33
C LEU A 484 2.73 13.57 -5.91
N GLU A 485 1.53 13.82 -5.40
CA GLU A 485 1.09 13.26 -4.12
C GLU A 485 1.21 11.73 -4.11
N LYS A 486 0.77 11.05 -5.17
CA LYS A 486 0.89 9.59 -5.32
C LYS A 486 2.34 9.13 -5.45
N ILE A 487 3.16 9.84 -6.21
CA ILE A 487 4.57 9.52 -6.42
C ILE A 487 5.36 9.68 -5.11
N LEU A 488 5.07 10.70 -4.34
CA LEU A 488 5.71 10.89 -3.03
C LEU A 488 5.43 9.75 -2.05
N GLU A 489 4.33 9.03 -2.23
CA GLU A 489 3.97 7.86 -1.40
C GLU A 489 4.70 6.55 -1.80
N GLU A 490 5.38 6.51 -2.96
CA GLU A 490 6.00 5.29 -3.49
C GLU A 490 7.53 5.34 -3.38
N PRO A 491 8.22 4.21 -3.10
CA PRO A 491 9.67 4.15 -3.11
C PRO A 491 10.21 4.13 -4.55
N PHE A 492 11.27 4.90 -4.81
CA PHE A 492 12.00 4.89 -6.08
C PHE A 492 13.49 4.65 -5.84
N SER A 493 14.09 3.83 -6.70
CA SER A 493 15.50 3.46 -6.55
C SER A 493 16.45 4.46 -7.22
N ASN A 494 15.99 5.16 -8.26
CA ASN A 494 16.78 6.09 -9.05
C ASN A 494 15.92 7.12 -9.80
N ILE A 495 16.60 8.13 -10.38
CA ILE A 495 15.96 9.25 -11.09
C ILE A 495 15.24 8.83 -12.37
N GLU A 496 15.76 7.84 -13.10
CA GLU A 496 15.14 7.39 -14.35
C GLU A 496 13.82 6.64 -14.09
N GLU A 497 13.77 5.84 -13.05
CA GLU A 497 12.53 5.18 -12.60
C GLU A 497 11.47 6.20 -12.20
N LEU A 498 11.85 7.19 -11.41
CA LEU A 498 10.97 8.28 -11.00
C LEU A 498 10.44 9.07 -12.20
N LYS A 499 11.33 9.46 -13.12
CA LYS A 499 10.99 10.17 -14.36
C LYS A 499 9.98 9.39 -15.21
N LEU A 500 10.25 8.10 -15.44
CA LEU A 500 9.37 7.25 -16.22
C LEU A 500 7.99 7.14 -15.57
N GLU A 501 7.92 7.02 -14.26
CA GLU A 501 6.66 6.90 -13.54
C GLU A 501 5.83 8.20 -13.57
N VAL A 502 6.48 9.36 -13.41
CA VAL A 502 5.82 10.68 -13.59
C VAL A 502 5.22 10.79 -14.99
N LEU A 503 6.00 10.47 -16.03
CA LEU A 503 5.55 10.58 -17.42
C LEU A 503 4.42 9.59 -17.74
N LYS A 504 4.48 8.34 -17.26
CA LYS A 504 3.41 7.34 -17.43
C LYS A 504 2.10 7.83 -16.84
N ARG A 505 2.11 8.29 -15.58
CA ARG A 505 0.90 8.78 -14.90
C ARG A 505 0.34 10.02 -15.55
N TYR A 506 1.20 10.92 -15.98
CA TYR A 506 0.75 12.11 -16.68
C TYR A 506 0.16 11.78 -18.07
N ALA A 507 0.75 10.81 -18.79
CA ALA A 507 0.16 10.31 -20.04
C ALA A 507 -1.22 9.69 -19.81
N CYS A 508 -1.42 8.91 -18.75
CA CYS A 508 -2.73 8.37 -18.38
C CYS A 508 -3.75 9.46 -18.02
N LEU A 509 -3.31 10.53 -17.35
CA LEU A 509 -4.19 11.65 -17.02
C LEU A 509 -4.68 12.38 -18.28
N LEU A 510 -3.78 12.58 -19.25
CA LEU A 510 -4.08 13.27 -20.52
C LEU A 510 -4.79 12.38 -21.55
N ALA A 511 -4.68 11.06 -21.42
CA ALA A 511 -5.31 10.13 -22.36
C ALA A 511 -6.84 10.19 -22.23
N ARG A 512 -7.51 10.02 -23.35
CA ARG A 512 -8.97 9.97 -23.41
C ARG A 512 -9.52 8.78 -22.62
N LYS A 513 -10.62 8.99 -21.92
CA LYS A 513 -11.27 7.96 -21.13
C LYS A 513 -12.06 6.99 -22.02
N LYS A 514 -12.30 5.78 -21.52
CA LYS A 514 -13.13 4.78 -22.19
C LYS A 514 -14.53 5.34 -22.47
N GLY A 515 -14.95 5.31 -23.75
CA GLY A 515 -16.27 5.79 -24.17
C GLY A 515 -16.29 7.23 -24.67
N ASP A 516 -15.17 7.96 -24.62
CA ASP A 516 -15.08 9.28 -25.24
C ASP A 516 -15.26 9.17 -26.77
N ILE A 517 -15.99 10.13 -27.34
CA ILE A 517 -16.16 10.21 -28.78
C ILE A 517 -14.90 10.77 -29.41
N ILE A 518 -14.29 10.02 -30.33
CA ILE A 518 -13.16 10.48 -31.14
C ILE A 518 -13.66 10.82 -32.51
N PHE A 519 -13.21 11.93 -33.08
CA PHE A 519 -13.47 12.30 -34.44
C PHE A 519 -12.64 11.44 -35.40
N GLU A 520 -13.16 11.20 -36.59
CA GLU A 520 -12.55 10.31 -37.58
C GLU A 520 -11.11 10.73 -37.95
N ASN A 521 -10.85 12.02 -38.04
CA ASN A 521 -9.50 12.56 -38.29
C ASN A 521 -8.50 12.18 -37.19
N GLU A 522 -8.95 12.15 -35.94
CA GLU A 522 -8.09 11.74 -34.80
C GLU A 522 -7.84 10.24 -34.82
N ILE A 523 -8.84 9.44 -35.22
CA ILE A 523 -8.67 7.98 -35.35
C ILE A 523 -7.60 7.68 -36.40
N HIS A 524 -7.66 8.35 -37.56
CA HIS A 524 -6.65 8.18 -38.60
C HIS A 524 -5.26 8.58 -38.13
N PHE A 525 -5.12 9.67 -37.38
CA PHE A 525 -3.84 10.06 -36.76
C PHE A 525 -3.28 8.99 -35.80
N LEU A 526 -4.15 8.43 -34.97
CA LEU A 526 -3.74 7.36 -34.03
C LEU A 526 -3.27 6.10 -34.80
N ILE A 527 -3.98 5.71 -35.85
CA ILE A 527 -3.65 4.55 -36.70
C ILE A 527 -2.31 4.78 -37.43
N GLU A 528 -2.09 5.95 -38.00
CA GLU A 528 -0.85 6.28 -38.68
C GLU A 528 0.35 6.24 -37.72
N LYS A 529 0.22 6.83 -36.55
CA LYS A 529 1.22 6.76 -35.50
C LYS A 529 1.51 5.32 -35.05
N PHE A 530 0.46 4.52 -34.82
CA PHE A 530 0.56 3.11 -34.47
C PHE A 530 1.37 2.32 -35.50
N LEU A 531 1.06 2.50 -36.78
CA LEU A 531 1.70 1.76 -37.88
C LEU A 531 3.13 2.22 -38.14
N ASN A 532 3.37 3.54 -38.12
CA ASN A 532 4.69 4.12 -38.41
C ASN A 532 5.72 3.87 -37.32
N GLU A 533 5.31 3.91 -36.06
CA GLU A 533 6.19 3.74 -34.90
C GLU A 533 6.24 2.29 -34.40
N ASN A 534 5.50 1.37 -35.03
CA ASN A 534 5.42 -0.05 -34.68
C ASN A 534 5.19 -0.30 -33.17
N LEU A 535 4.22 0.44 -32.60
CA LEU A 535 3.91 0.39 -31.19
C LEU A 535 3.26 -0.94 -30.81
N GLN A 536 3.80 -1.62 -29.76
CA GLN A 536 3.33 -2.95 -29.35
C GLN A 536 2.56 -2.93 -28.02
N THR A 537 3.01 -2.13 -27.08
CA THR A 537 2.47 -2.10 -25.71
C THR A 537 2.22 -0.68 -25.23
N CYS A 538 1.26 -0.50 -24.32
CA CYS A 538 1.07 0.76 -23.61
C CYS A 538 2.24 1.01 -22.62
N PRO A 539 2.37 2.20 -22.02
CA PRO A 539 3.43 2.50 -21.05
C PRO A 539 3.47 1.55 -19.84
N HIS A 540 2.36 0.84 -19.55
CA HIS A 540 2.22 -0.13 -18.47
C HIS A 540 2.48 -1.58 -18.93
N GLY A 541 2.91 -1.82 -20.17
CA GLY A 541 3.23 -3.13 -20.72
C GLY A 541 2.03 -3.94 -21.24
N ARG A 542 0.81 -3.38 -21.30
CA ARG A 542 -0.37 -4.08 -21.87
C ARG A 542 -0.28 -4.04 -23.40
N PRO A 543 -0.66 -5.13 -24.11
CA PRO A 543 -0.74 -5.12 -25.57
C PRO A 543 -1.68 -4.03 -26.05
N LEU A 544 -1.28 -3.29 -27.09
CA LEU A 544 -2.11 -2.25 -27.72
C LEU A 544 -3.17 -2.81 -28.65
N TYR A 545 -2.92 -3.97 -29.22
CA TYR A 545 -3.78 -4.57 -30.22
C TYR A 545 -3.77 -6.08 -30.15
N PHE A 546 -4.78 -6.65 -30.76
CA PHE A 546 -4.88 -8.06 -31.08
C PHE A 546 -5.17 -8.20 -32.56
N LYS A 547 -4.55 -9.20 -33.23
CA LYS A 547 -4.78 -9.43 -34.65
C LYS A 547 -5.32 -10.83 -34.92
N LEU A 548 -6.14 -10.95 -35.96
CA LEU A 548 -6.71 -12.17 -36.47
C LEU A 548 -6.40 -12.30 -37.95
N SER A 549 -5.71 -13.36 -38.34
CA SER A 549 -5.51 -13.69 -39.74
C SER A 549 -6.79 -14.29 -40.36
N LEU A 550 -6.94 -14.19 -41.67
CA LEU A 550 -8.05 -14.81 -42.39
C LEU A 550 -8.16 -16.31 -42.11
N LYS A 551 -7.02 -17.00 -42.04
CA LYS A 551 -6.95 -18.44 -41.69
C LYS A 551 -7.53 -18.77 -40.30
N GLU A 552 -7.25 -17.95 -39.31
CA GLU A 552 -7.79 -18.13 -37.98
C GLU A 552 -9.29 -17.88 -37.90
N ILE A 553 -9.77 -16.87 -38.65
CA ILE A 553 -11.20 -16.58 -38.76
C ILE A 553 -11.93 -17.75 -39.44
N GLU A 554 -11.42 -18.23 -40.60
CA GLU A 554 -12.00 -19.37 -41.32
C GLU A 554 -12.00 -20.65 -40.50
N LYS A 555 -10.92 -20.93 -39.73
CA LYS A 555 -10.86 -22.06 -38.80
C LYS A 555 -11.92 -21.97 -37.70
N LYS A 556 -12.11 -20.78 -37.11
CA LYS A 556 -13.16 -20.57 -36.09
C LYS A 556 -14.57 -20.71 -36.67
N LEU A 557 -14.78 -20.30 -37.91
CA LEU A 557 -16.04 -20.45 -38.60
C LEU A 557 -16.24 -21.84 -39.24
N LYS A 558 -15.29 -22.79 -39.04
CA LYS A 558 -15.30 -24.14 -39.63
C LYS A 558 -15.40 -24.16 -41.15
N ARG A 559 -14.90 -23.11 -41.84
CA ARG A 559 -14.84 -23.04 -43.30
C ARG A 559 -13.61 -23.71 -43.89
N ARG A 560 -12.58 -23.97 -43.10
CA ARG A 560 -11.42 -24.83 -43.37
C ARG A 560 -11.25 -25.81 -42.23
N GLN A 561 -11.03 -27.11 -42.54
CA GLN A 561 -10.64 -28.10 -41.57
C GLN A 561 -9.15 -27.99 -41.20
#